data_36a949a855740c5c1249a370fe463180
#
_entry.id   36a949a855740c5c1249a370fe463180
#
_cell.length_a   1.000
_cell.length_b   1.000
_cell.length_c   1.000
_cell.angle_alpha   90.00
_cell.angle_beta   90.00
_cell.angle_gamma   90.00
#
_symmetry.space_group_name_H-M   'P 1'
#
loop_
_entity.id
_entity.type
_entity.pdbx_description
1 polymer ?
#
loop_
_entity_poly.entity_id
_entity_poly.type
_entity_poly.pdbx_seq_one_letter_code
_entity_poly.pdbx_strand_id
1 'polypeptide(L)'
;MGKIIINQNKVTYENAQEAIKICPFGAIEYQNHKLDINSACKMCKLCVRNGPAGVFEFVEEQVKAIDKNEWQGVSVFVEQNNDKIHPVVFELIGKAKELVKVTKQKVYAVLFTDDAKKFEDEILSYGVDKLYVYEHQEFAHFHVEK
;
A
#
# COMPACT_ATOMS: atom_id res chain seq x y z
N MET A 1 11.60 -2.65 -0.28
CA MET A 1 11.61 -3.96 0.40
C MET A 1 12.68 -4.81 -0.25
N GLY A 2 13.44 -5.60 0.51
CA GLY A 2 14.45 -6.47 -0.08
C GLY A 2 13.89 -7.83 -0.46
N LYS A 3 14.50 -8.48 -1.44
CA LYS A 3 14.12 -9.82 -1.91
C LYS A 3 15.35 -10.72 -1.93
N ILE A 4 15.18 -11.98 -1.51
CA ILE A 4 16.21 -13.00 -1.68
C ILE A 4 15.98 -13.67 -3.04
N ILE A 5 16.98 -13.63 -3.90
CA ILE A 5 16.97 -14.28 -5.22
C ILE A 5 17.81 -15.54 -5.14
N ILE A 6 17.34 -16.59 -5.80
CA ILE A 6 18.03 -17.87 -5.90
C ILE A 6 18.59 -18.02 -7.31
N ASN A 7 19.89 -18.24 -7.40
CA ASN A 7 20.52 -18.57 -8.67
C ASN A 7 20.38 -20.09 -8.94
N GLN A 8 19.33 -20.46 -9.64
CA GLN A 8 19.00 -21.86 -9.94
C GLN A 8 20.09 -22.60 -10.71
N ASN A 9 20.91 -21.88 -11.48
CA ASN A 9 22.01 -22.49 -12.26
C ASN A 9 23.14 -23.03 -11.38
N LYS A 10 23.21 -22.58 -10.13
CA LYS A 10 24.20 -23.00 -9.14
C LYS A 10 23.64 -24.00 -8.15
N VAL A 11 22.36 -24.35 -8.26
CA VAL A 11 21.70 -25.32 -7.37
C VAL A 11 22.08 -26.73 -7.76
N THR A 12 22.66 -27.47 -6.81
CA THR A 12 22.89 -28.92 -6.88
C THR A 12 22.08 -29.59 -5.76
N TYR A 13 21.89 -30.89 -5.84
CA TYR A 13 21.21 -31.63 -4.77
C TYR A 13 21.89 -31.43 -3.41
N GLU A 14 23.23 -31.50 -3.39
CA GLU A 14 24.02 -31.39 -2.16
C GLU A 14 23.86 -30.01 -1.51
N ASN A 15 24.04 -28.93 -2.29
CA ASN A 15 23.94 -27.57 -1.75
C ASN A 15 22.48 -27.19 -1.42
N ALA A 16 21.50 -27.79 -2.05
CA ALA A 16 20.11 -27.63 -1.67
C ALA A 16 19.80 -28.22 -0.29
N GLN A 17 20.35 -29.41 0.01
CA GLN A 17 20.23 -30.03 1.34
C GLN A 17 20.92 -29.19 2.44
N GLU A 18 22.05 -28.60 2.12
CA GLU A 18 22.74 -27.66 3.01
C GLU A 18 21.88 -26.40 3.28
N ALA A 19 21.32 -25.82 2.22
CA ALA A 19 20.46 -24.63 2.32
C ALA A 19 19.22 -24.87 3.20
N ILE A 20 18.58 -26.04 3.06
CA ILE A 20 17.42 -26.41 3.88
C ILE A 20 17.79 -26.47 5.36
N LYS A 21 18.95 -27.06 5.70
CA LYS A 21 19.42 -27.17 7.10
C LYS A 21 19.74 -25.83 7.73
N ILE A 22 20.20 -24.86 6.94
CA ILE A 22 20.57 -23.53 7.42
C ILE A 22 19.36 -22.69 7.78
N CYS A 23 18.17 -22.96 7.17
CA CYS A 23 16.98 -22.18 7.43
C CYS A 23 16.27 -22.61 8.73
N PRO A 24 16.33 -21.82 9.82
CA PRO A 24 15.70 -22.18 11.09
C PRO A 24 14.17 -22.11 11.03
N PHE A 25 13.61 -21.55 9.97
CA PHE A 25 12.16 -21.38 9.79
C PHE A 25 11.56 -22.42 8.83
N GLY A 26 12.37 -23.34 8.29
CA GLY A 26 11.91 -24.33 7.32
C GLY A 26 11.35 -23.70 6.04
N ALA A 27 11.82 -22.48 5.70
CA ALA A 27 11.27 -21.73 4.57
C ALA A 27 11.91 -22.07 3.22
N ILE A 28 12.92 -22.92 3.18
CA ILE A 28 13.61 -23.33 1.96
C ILE A 28 13.18 -24.75 1.59
N GLU A 29 12.72 -24.91 0.37
CA GLU A 29 12.21 -26.16 -0.17
C GLU A 29 12.96 -26.54 -1.44
N TYR A 30 13.19 -27.84 -1.64
CA TYR A 30 13.79 -28.37 -2.86
C TYR A 30 12.85 -29.38 -3.50
N GLN A 31 12.27 -28.99 -4.63
CA GLN A 31 11.34 -29.83 -5.38
C GLN A 31 11.64 -29.71 -6.88
N ASN A 32 11.48 -30.81 -7.62
CA ASN A 32 11.68 -30.84 -9.06
C ASN A 32 13.01 -30.23 -9.54
N HIS A 33 14.11 -30.51 -8.84
CA HIS A 33 15.44 -29.97 -9.09
C HIS A 33 15.55 -28.45 -8.97
N LYS A 34 14.61 -27.80 -8.28
CA LYS A 34 14.62 -26.36 -8.00
C LYS A 34 14.54 -26.08 -6.51
N LEU A 35 15.24 -25.05 -6.11
CA LEU A 35 15.20 -24.51 -4.75
C LEU A 35 14.23 -23.36 -4.72
N ASP A 36 13.36 -23.33 -3.72
CA ASP A 36 12.35 -22.28 -3.56
C ASP A 36 12.27 -21.76 -2.13
N ILE A 37 11.69 -20.59 -1.95
CA ILE A 37 11.50 -19.97 -0.63
C ILE A 37 10.00 -19.73 -0.44
N ASN A 38 9.42 -20.40 0.54
CA ASN A 38 8.01 -20.30 0.85
C ASN A 38 7.68 -19.10 1.78
N SER A 39 6.40 -18.94 2.08
CA SER A 39 5.87 -17.81 2.89
C SER A 39 6.33 -17.80 4.35
N ALA A 40 6.94 -18.89 4.86
CA ALA A 40 7.52 -18.93 6.21
C ALA A 40 8.81 -18.10 6.34
N CYS A 41 9.36 -17.61 5.23
CA CYS A 41 10.60 -16.83 5.23
C CYS A 41 10.46 -15.52 6.02
N LYS A 42 11.29 -15.35 7.05
CA LYS A 42 11.37 -14.14 7.88
C LYS A 42 12.41 -13.12 7.39
N MET A 43 12.96 -13.29 6.20
CA MET A 43 13.96 -12.40 5.59
C MET A 43 15.21 -12.19 6.49
N CYS A 44 15.58 -13.19 7.28
CA CYS A 44 16.71 -13.11 8.24
C CYS A 44 18.09 -13.11 7.58
N LYS A 45 18.15 -13.38 6.27
CA LYS A 45 19.39 -13.40 5.44
C LYS A 45 20.44 -14.45 5.85
N LEU A 46 20.08 -15.42 6.69
CA LEU A 46 21.02 -16.49 7.08
C LEU A 46 21.48 -17.32 5.88
N CYS A 47 20.56 -17.65 4.97
CA CYS A 47 20.88 -18.36 3.73
C CYS A 47 21.83 -17.58 2.81
N VAL A 48 21.77 -16.25 2.83
CA VAL A 48 22.67 -15.39 2.05
C VAL A 48 24.07 -15.35 2.67
N ARG A 49 24.16 -15.34 4.01
CA ARG A 49 25.45 -15.22 4.72
C ARG A 49 26.17 -16.55 4.86
N ASN A 50 25.45 -17.60 5.22
CA ASN A 50 26.00 -18.89 5.62
C ASN A 50 25.62 -20.02 4.65
N GLY A 51 24.84 -19.71 3.60
CA GLY A 51 24.41 -20.69 2.60
C GLY A 51 25.46 -20.96 1.54
N PRO A 52 25.18 -21.91 0.64
CA PRO A 52 26.09 -22.27 -0.43
C PRO A 52 26.45 -21.07 -1.31
N ALA A 53 27.75 -20.95 -1.61
CA ALA A 53 28.32 -19.78 -2.27
C ALA A 53 27.64 -19.45 -3.61
N GLY A 54 27.09 -18.24 -3.71
CA GLY A 54 26.47 -17.70 -4.91
C GLY A 54 25.13 -18.34 -5.29
N VAL A 55 24.53 -19.14 -4.42
CA VAL A 55 23.17 -19.66 -4.59
C VAL A 55 22.12 -18.63 -4.18
N PHE A 56 22.37 -17.92 -3.10
CA PHE A 56 21.45 -16.88 -2.58
C PHE A 56 22.06 -15.50 -2.70
N GLU A 57 21.26 -14.57 -3.19
CA GLU A 57 21.61 -13.16 -3.28
C GLU A 57 20.48 -12.32 -2.68
N PHE A 58 20.83 -11.32 -1.87
CA PHE A 58 19.88 -10.36 -1.35
C PHE A 58 19.92 -9.10 -2.19
N VAL A 59 18.81 -8.80 -2.86
CA VAL A 59 18.65 -7.59 -3.65
C VAL A 59 17.76 -6.61 -2.89
N GLU A 60 18.28 -5.45 -2.59
CA GLU A 60 17.47 -4.34 -2.11
C GLU A 60 16.74 -3.71 -3.29
N GLU A 61 15.43 -3.86 -3.32
CA GLU A 61 14.62 -3.00 -4.18
C GLU A 61 14.80 -1.57 -3.67
N GLN A 62 15.44 -0.73 -4.44
CA GLN A 62 15.42 0.71 -4.23
C GLN A 62 13.98 1.18 -4.48
N VAL A 63 13.14 1.10 -3.44
CA VAL A 63 11.89 1.85 -3.45
C VAL A 63 12.30 3.30 -3.55
N LYS A 64 12.04 3.96 -4.68
CA LYS A 64 12.18 5.42 -4.77
C LYS A 64 11.46 6.01 -3.58
N ALA A 65 12.21 6.64 -2.69
CA ALA A 65 11.60 7.35 -1.58
C ALA A 65 10.61 8.34 -2.17
N ILE A 66 9.34 8.23 -1.76
CA ILE A 66 8.33 9.19 -2.15
C ILE A 66 8.78 10.54 -1.61
N ASP A 67 8.98 11.51 -2.49
CA ASP A 67 9.26 12.88 -2.04
C ASP A 67 8.00 13.42 -1.38
N LYS A 68 8.03 13.50 -0.06
CA LYS A 68 6.90 13.99 0.74
C LYS A 68 6.53 15.44 0.40
N ASN A 69 7.45 16.20 -0.22
CA ASN A 69 7.19 17.58 -0.62
C ASN A 69 6.31 17.66 -1.88
N GLU A 70 6.20 16.59 -2.64
CA GLU A 70 5.27 16.50 -3.78
C GLU A 70 3.82 16.29 -3.33
N TRP A 71 3.62 15.79 -2.11
CA TRP A 71 2.31 15.49 -1.54
C TRP A 71 1.89 16.59 -0.58
N GLN A 72 1.05 17.48 -1.06
CA GLN A 72 0.63 18.65 -0.29
C GLN A 72 -0.89 18.72 -0.17
N GLY A 73 -1.35 19.21 0.99
CA GLY A 73 -2.76 19.36 1.29
C GLY A 73 -3.29 18.33 2.27
N VAL A 74 -4.50 18.55 2.71
CA VAL A 74 -5.26 17.62 3.55
C VAL A 74 -6.49 17.20 2.78
N SER A 75 -6.63 15.89 2.55
CA SER A 75 -7.77 15.32 1.84
C SER A 75 -8.76 14.71 2.84
N VAL A 76 -10.03 15.03 2.69
CA VAL A 76 -11.15 14.48 3.43
C VAL A 76 -11.94 13.57 2.50
N PHE A 77 -12.10 12.32 2.90
CA PHE A 77 -13.01 11.40 2.21
C PHE A 77 -14.46 11.74 2.59
N VAL A 78 -15.31 11.90 1.58
CA VAL A 78 -16.73 12.22 1.80
C VAL A 78 -17.52 10.92 1.88
N GLU A 79 -17.87 10.56 3.12
CA GLU A 79 -18.79 9.45 3.36
C GLU A 79 -20.24 9.91 3.11
N GLN A 80 -20.94 9.18 2.25
CA GLN A 80 -22.34 9.41 1.97
C GLN A 80 -23.14 8.12 2.14
N ASN A 81 -24.38 8.24 2.56
CA ASN A 81 -25.31 7.15 2.69
C ASN A 81 -26.75 7.63 2.41
N ASN A 82 -27.48 6.92 1.57
CA ASN A 82 -28.86 7.24 1.21
C ASN A 82 -29.06 8.71 0.78
N ASP A 83 -28.25 9.17 -0.17
CA ASP A 83 -28.28 10.55 -0.69
C ASP A 83 -28.05 11.65 0.36
N LYS A 84 -27.33 11.33 1.44
CA LYS A 84 -26.96 12.29 2.48
C LYS A 84 -25.47 12.14 2.85
N ILE A 85 -24.81 13.28 3.03
CA ILE A 85 -23.46 13.30 3.55
C ILE A 85 -23.50 12.98 5.04
N HIS A 86 -22.60 12.09 5.49
CA HIS A 86 -22.49 11.78 6.92
C HIS A 86 -21.98 13.01 7.68
N PRO A 87 -22.60 13.42 8.80
CA PRO A 87 -22.22 14.64 9.52
C PRO A 87 -20.74 14.73 9.92
N VAL A 88 -20.07 13.58 10.15
CA VAL A 88 -18.64 13.52 10.47
C VAL A 88 -17.76 14.16 9.39
N VAL A 89 -18.20 14.18 8.13
CA VAL A 89 -17.47 14.79 7.02
C VAL A 89 -17.24 16.28 7.27
N PHE A 90 -18.24 16.99 7.75
CA PHE A 90 -18.17 18.42 8.04
C PHE A 90 -17.24 18.71 9.24
N GLU A 91 -17.23 17.83 10.24
CA GLU A 91 -16.28 17.91 11.35
C GLU A 91 -14.83 17.69 10.86
N LEU A 92 -14.63 16.70 9.97
CA LEU A 92 -13.33 16.43 9.35
C LEU A 92 -12.85 17.60 8.47
N ILE A 93 -13.75 18.23 7.70
CA ILE A 93 -13.41 19.45 6.93
C ILE A 93 -12.99 20.57 7.87
N GLY A 94 -13.72 20.76 8.97
CA GLY A 94 -13.36 21.73 10.02
C GLY A 94 -11.96 21.48 10.58
N LYS A 95 -11.65 20.22 10.89
CA LYS A 95 -10.33 19.81 11.38
C LYS A 95 -9.22 19.96 10.32
N ALA A 96 -9.51 19.60 9.08
CA ALA A 96 -8.59 19.81 7.96
C ALA A 96 -8.23 21.30 7.81
N LYS A 97 -9.22 22.20 7.93
CA LYS A 97 -8.99 23.67 7.89
C LYS A 97 -8.11 24.18 9.03
N GLU A 98 -8.20 23.58 10.22
CA GLU A 98 -7.28 23.90 11.31
C GLU A 98 -5.83 23.48 10.97
N LEU A 99 -5.65 22.27 10.45
CA LEU A 99 -4.34 21.74 10.09
C LEU A 99 -3.67 22.59 8.99
N VAL A 100 -4.41 22.96 7.94
CA VAL A 100 -3.84 23.74 6.84
C VAL A 100 -3.53 25.19 7.21
N LYS A 101 -4.10 25.74 8.29
CA LYS A 101 -3.66 27.04 8.83
C LYS A 101 -2.19 27.01 9.25
N VAL A 102 -1.72 25.91 9.77
CA VAL A 102 -0.32 25.70 10.18
C VAL A 102 0.58 25.42 8.98
N THR A 103 0.15 24.49 8.11
CA THR A 103 0.95 24.02 6.98
C THR A 103 0.92 24.94 5.77
N LYS A 104 -0.01 25.91 5.72
CA LYS A 104 -0.28 26.81 4.57
C LYS A 104 -0.66 26.05 3.30
N GLN A 105 -1.24 24.88 3.45
CA GLN A 105 -1.68 24.02 2.35
C GLN A 105 -3.18 24.15 2.09
N LYS A 106 -3.71 23.35 1.17
CA LYS A 106 -5.11 23.36 0.75
C LYS A 106 -5.89 22.21 1.37
N VAL A 107 -7.21 22.40 1.48
CA VAL A 107 -8.16 21.34 1.86
C VAL A 107 -8.81 20.78 0.60
N TYR A 108 -8.72 19.48 0.43
CA TYR A 108 -9.36 18.75 -0.65
C TYR A 108 -10.46 17.85 -0.09
N ALA A 109 -11.50 17.62 -0.87
CA ALA A 109 -12.47 16.56 -0.61
C ALA A 109 -12.46 15.55 -1.74
N VAL A 110 -12.75 14.29 -1.43
CA VAL A 110 -12.84 13.18 -2.39
C VAL A 110 -14.19 12.53 -2.20
N LEU A 111 -15.00 12.54 -3.24
CA LEU A 111 -16.37 12.01 -3.27
C LEU A 111 -16.48 10.88 -4.30
N PHE A 112 -17.06 9.76 -3.88
CA PHE A 112 -17.52 8.69 -4.76
C PHE A 112 -19.04 8.67 -4.72
N THR A 113 -19.69 8.81 -5.86
CA THR A 113 -21.15 8.92 -5.93
C THR A 113 -21.68 8.48 -7.30
N ASP A 114 -22.97 8.23 -7.36
CA ASP A 114 -23.72 8.05 -8.60
C ASP A 114 -24.17 9.37 -9.24
N ASP A 115 -24.29 10.44 -8.44
CA ASP A 115 -24.68 11.77 -8.89
C ASP A 115 -24.01 12.86 -8.04
N ALA A 116 -23.01 13.54 -8.62
CA ALA A 116 -22.23 14.57 -7.94
C ALA A 116 -23.05 15.80 -7.56
N LYS A 117 -24.06 16.15 -8.38
CA LYS A 117 -24.87 17.36 -8.19
C LYS A 117 -25.64 17.38 -6.88
N LYS A 118 -25.91 16.20 -6.32
CA LYS A 118 -26.58 16.07 -5.02
C LYS A 118 -25.76 16.63 -3.85
N PHE A 119 -24.43 16.67 -3.99
CA PHE A 119 -23.53 16.87 -2.85
C PHE A 119 -22.53 18.03 -3.03
N GLU A 120 -22.21 18.40 -4.29
CA GLU A 120 -21.09 19.31 -4.57
C GLU A 120 -21.26 20.68 -3.93
N ASP A 121 -22.47 21.28 -4.04
CA ASP A 121 -22.73 22.61 -3.48
C ASP A 121 -22.60 22.62 -1.95
N GLU A 122 -23.11 21.57 -1.30
CA GLU A 122 -23.03 21.44 0.15
C GLU A 122 -21.57 21.33 0.61
N ILE A 123 -20.79 20.43 -0.01
CA ILE A 123 -19.37 20.23 0.36
C ILE A 123 -18.55 21.49 0.15
N LEU A 124 -18.72 22.15 -1.00
CA LEU A 124 -17.98 23.37 -1.33
C LEU A 124 -18.35 24.54 -0.41
N SER A 125 -19.59 24.62 0.07
CA SER A 125 -20.02 25.65 1.02
C SER A 125 -19.27 25.63 2.34
N TYR A 126 -18.71 24.48 2.75
CA TYR A 126 -17.85 24.36 3.92
C TYR A 126 -16.42 24.85 3.73
N GLY A 127 -16.09 25.37 2.55
CA GLY A 127 -14.80 26.01 2.24
C GLY A 127 -13.68 25.01 1.96
N VAL A 128 -13.99 23.99 1.20
CA VAL A 128 -13.05 23.09 0.56
C VAL A 128 -12.47 23.79 -0.68
N ASP A 129 -11.15 23.75 -0.85
CA ASP A 129 -10.48 24.41 -1.98
C ASP A 129 -10.70 23.68 -3.31
N LYS A 130 -10.87 22.35 -3.25
CA LYS A 130 -11.12 21.51 -4.42
C LYS A 130 -11.84 20.22 -4.04
N LEU A 131 -12.86 19.87 -4.81
CA LEU A 131 -13.58 18.61 -4.74
C LEU A 131 -13.16 17.72 -5.91
N TYR A 132 -12.67 16.51 -5.61
CA TYR A 132 -12.44 15.44 -6.56
C TYR A 132 -13.64 14.51 -6.55
N VAL A 133 -14.30 14.35 -7.70
CA VAL A 133 -15.47 13.49 -7.83
C VAL A 133 -15.14 12.30 -8.71
N TYR A 134 -15.49 11.13 -8.22
CA TYR A 134 -15.53 9.89 -8.98
C TYR A 134 -16.99 9.48 -9.11
N GLU A 135 -17.55 9.66 -10.30
CA GLU A 135 -18.96 9.42 -10.56
C GLU A 135 -19.16 8.13 -11.35
N HIS A 136 -19.92 7.20 -10.80
CA HIS A 136 -20.30 5.96 -11.45
C HIS A 136 -21.52 5.35 -10.77
N GLN A 137 -22.41 4.69 -11.52
CA GLN A 137 -23.63 4.08 -10.99
C GLN A 137 -23.38 3.04 -9.86
N GLU A 138 -22.25 2.37 -9.89
CA GLU A 138 -21.88 1.41 -8.84
C GLU A 138 -21.59 2.07 -7.48
N PHE A 139 -21.40 3.38 -7.45
CA PHE A 139 -21.16 4.14 -6.21
C PHE A 139 -22.45 4.61 -5.52
N ALA A 140 -23.63 4.26 -6.07
CA ALA A 140 -24.90 4.51 -5.39
C ALA A 140 -24.98 3.83 -4.01
N HIS A 141 -24.28 2.71 -3.85
CA HIS A 141 -24.21 1.96 -2.60
C HIS A 141 -22.75 1.62 -2.25
N PHE A 142 -22.45 1.68 -0.95
CA PHE A 142 -21.13 1.28 -0.46
C PHE A 142 -20.93 -0.23 -0.58
N HIS A 143 -19.89 -0.64 -1.28
CA HIS A 143 -19.47 -2.03 -1.41
C HIS A 143 -18.06 -2.21 -0.83
N VAL A 144 -17.90 -3.14 0.11
CA VAL A 144 -16.60 -3.41 0.77
C VAL A 144 -15.61 -4.12 -0.16
N GLU A 145 -16.09 -4.81 -1.20
CA GLU A 145 -15.30 -5.73 -2.03
C GLU A 145 -15.08 -5.27 -3.47
N LYS A 146 -15.26 -3.99 -3.77
CA LYS A 146 -15.06 -3.49 -5.15
C LYS A 146 -14.03 -2.37 -5.23
#